data_fe17aa81b791bc8b376523bb48a59db2
#
_entry.id   fe17aa81b791bc8b376523bb48a59db2
#
_cell.length_a   1.000
_cell.length_b   1.000
_cell.length_c   1.000
_cell.angle_alpha   90.00
_cell.angle_beta   90.00
_cell.angle_gamma   90.00
#
_symmetry.space_group_name_H-M   'P 1'
#
loop_
_entity.id
_entity.type
_entity.pdbx_description
1 polymer ?
#
loop_
_entity_poly.entity_id
_entity_poly.type
_entity_poly.pdbx_seq_one_letter_code
_entity_poly.pdbx_strand_id
1 'polypeptide(L)'
;MTRFPDGVKALLAITIAMSLGACGGEEPRPPVTPQPTMTAPPPPPPPPPPADALGPRPPLPPPPPYVPPVPVSYTRSNGLTVWLLERHALPIVSMQIVVPAGAASDPDGKGGLALATANMLDEGAGARGALDISRDVDRLGATLSTGAVADYAFVSLTTLKKNLGPAGAILGDVVAKPTFPAIEWKRVHDLWMNELKARASEPDAVANVVAAKQVFGEGPYGHPTNGTLKSAARVSLEDAKKFYGTTWRPDKATCVVVGDVTKAELEPLLDQMLGAWKADASAKADTKASAKADAKGPAKSGRRVVVVDRPDAPQSVLALVRSGVAAADPEAPALVRINTALGGSFTSRLNQDLREEHGWSYGARSRFSFNRGTGLFAAQAAVHTEHTGDALKAMIADVEAIAHDGLTDEEVEKTRLIARGDLVEAFESVEAAARRLARNAGAGLAPDHEAKAAAVLDRATKDDLRGLAARHVDPANAVIVIVGPLAKIKPQLEAIGIKTLESSGPEGD
;
A
#
# COMPACT_ATOMS: atom_id res chain seq x y z
N MET A 1 -18.93 26.71 49.72
CA MET A 1 -19.24 25.89 50.89
C MET A 1 -19.84 24.59 50.41
N THR A 2 -19.09 23.55 50.45
CA THR A 2 -19.08 22.25 51.11
C THR A 2 -18.16 21.29 50.36
N ARG A 3 -17.09 21.06 50.96
CA ARG A 3 -16.18 19.97 51.31
C ARG A 3 -16.19 18.71 50.46
N PHE A 4 -14.97 18.43 49.92
CA PHE A 4 -14.45 17.11 49.51
C PHE A 4 -14.04 16.28 50.77
N PRO A 5 -13.96 14.95 50.68
CA PRO A 5 -13.08 14.17 51.54
C PRO A 5 -11.88 13.59 50.77
N ASP A 6 -10.75 13.68 51.50
CA ASP A 6 -9.43 13.17 51.17
C ASP A 6 -9.28 11.64 51.30
N GLY A 7 -8.24 11.15 50.70
CA GLY A 7 -7.52 9.88 50.96
C GLY A 7 -7.35 9.06 49.71
N VAL A 8 -6.18 8.59 49.26
CA VAL A 8 -4.99 8.10 49.98
C VAL A 8 -3.80 8.20 49.00
N LYS A 9 -2.73 8.83 49.46
CA LYS A 9 -1.39 8.74 48.85
C LYS A 9 -0.68 7.52 49.41
N ALA A 10 -0.08 6.69 48.59
CA ALA A 10 0.93 5.73 49.02
C ALA A 10 2.21 5.95 48.19
N LEU A 11 3.15 6.64 48.82
CA LEU A 11 4.57 6.70 48.42
C LEU A 11 5.24 5.40 48.85
N LEU A 12 5.97 4.74 47.97
CA LEU A 12 6.93 3.70 48.31
C LEU A 12 8.33 4.31 48.25
N ALA A 13 8.90 4.61 49.45
CA ALA A 13 10.31 4.99 49.64
C ALA A 13 11.10 3.74 50.03
N ILE A 14 12.11 3.39 49.24
CA ILE A 14 13.11 2.36 49.62
C ILE A 14 14.25 3.07 50.34
N THR A 15 14.39 2.79 51.64
CA THR A 15 15.51 3.25 52.46
C THR A 15 16.48 2.09 52.70
N ILE A 16 17.73 2.27 52.28
CA ILE A 16 18.86 1.38 52.63
C ILE A 16 19.32 1.76 54.02
N ALA A 17 19.32 0.80 54.94
CA ALA A 17 20.00 0.94 56.23
C ALA A 17 20.96 -0.24 56.45
N MET A 18 22.26 0.05 56.45
CA MET A 18 23.29 -0.83 56.98
C MET A 18 23.22 -0.79 58.52
N SER A 19 23.25 -1.97 59.16
CA SER A 19 23.67 -2.07 60.55
C SER A 19 24.46 -3.37 60.80
N LEU A 20 25.71 -3.19 61.23
CA LEU A 20 26.58 -4.21 61.82
C LEU A 20 26.07 -4.58 63.20
N GLY A 21 26.14 -5.83 63.59
CA GLY A 21 25.94 -6.25 64.99
C GLY A 21 26.01 -7.75 65.16
N ALA A 22 26.96 -8.19 65.90
CA ALA A 22 27.52 -9.53 66.07
C ALA A 22 26.72 -10.48 67.03
N CYS A 23 27.07 -11.75 66.91
CA CYS A 23 27.07 -12.87 67.85
C CYS A 23 25.79 -13.67 68.10
N GLY A 24 25.86 -14.95 67.70
CA GLY A 24 25.58 -16.09 68.58
C GLY A 24 24.19 -16.69 68.55
N GLY A 25 24.05 -17.85 67.90
CA GLY A 25 22.92 -18.71 68.05
C GLY A 25 22.76 -19.63 66.86
N GLU A 26 23.26 -20.85 66.97
CA GLU A 26 23.11 -21.88 65.92
C GLU A 26 21.71 -22.46 66.00
N GLU A 27 20.82 -22.04 65.05
CA GLU A 27 19.56 -22.71 64.81
C GLU A 27 19.76 -23.87 63.83
N PRO A 28 19.04 -25.00 63.99
CA PRO A 28 19.21 -26.18 63.13
C PRO A 28 18.75 -25.87 61.70
N ARG A 29 19.62 -26.10 60.72
CA ARG A 29 19.33 -25.95 59.29
C ARG A 29 18.22 -26.96 58.87
N PRO A 30 17.21 -26.49 58.16
CA PRO A 30 16.24 -27.38 57.54
C PRO A 30 16.94 -28.31 56.52
N PRO A 31 16.42 -29.52 56.30
CA PRO A 31 17.04 -30.51 55.41
C PRO A 31 17.14 -29.94 53.99
N VAL A 32 18.33 -30.00 53.44
CA VAL A 32 18.64 -29.58 52.09
C VAL A 32 17.92 -30.55 51.13
N THR A 33 16.88 -30.07 50.50
CA THR A 33 16.24 -30.78 49.37
C THR A 33 17.29 -30.95 48.25
N PRO A 34 17.52 -32.16 47.71
CA PRO A 34 18.46 -32.31 46.61
C PRO A 34 18.02 -31.42 45.43
N GLN A 35 18.87 -30.51 45.00
CA GLN A 35 18.62 -29.79 43.75
C GLN A 35 18.58 -30.81 42.61
N PRO A 36 17.62 -30.69 41.68
CA PRO A 36 17.60 -31.54 40.50
C PRO A 36 18.93 -31.36 39.76
N THR A 37 19.62 -32.45 39.53
CA THR A 37 20.86 -32.50 38.73
C THR A 37 20.54 -31.90 37.37
N MET A 38 21.08 -30.71 37.08
CA MET A 38 20.99 -30.14 35.75
C MET A 38 21.67 -31.12 34.80
N THR A 39 20.91 -31.86 34.02
CA THR A 39 21.44 -32.60 32.88
C THR A 39 22.17 -31.62 31.97
N ALA A 40 23.41 -31.91 31.66
CA ALA A 40 24.17 -31.10 30.72
C ALA A 40 23.34 -30.91 29.44
N PRO A 41 23.34 -29.71 28.84
CA PRO A 41 22.63 -29.49 27.57
C PRO A 41 23.13 -30.51 26.54
N PRO A 42 22.26 -31.04 25.67
CA PRO A 42 22.66 -31.96 24.63
C PRO A 42 23.81 -31.31 23.82
N PRO A 43 24.77 -32.09 23.37
CA PRO A 43 25.88 -31.59 22.55
C PRO A 43 25.27 -30.87 21.33
N PRO A 44 25.88 -29.78 20.86
CA PRO A 44 25.44 -29.10 19.66
C PRO A 44 25.37 -30.08 18.50
N PRO A 45 24.39 -29.95 17.59
CA PRO A 45 24.29 -30.79 16.41
C PRO A 45 25.62 -30.73 15.64
N PRO A 46 26.07 -31.82 15.01
CA PRO A 46 27.29 -31.81 14.20
C PRO A 46 27.17 -30.71 13.15
N PRO A 47 28.31 -30.03 12.84
CA PRO A 47 28.31 -29.03 11.78
C PRO A 47 27.78 -29.65 10.49
N PRO A 48 26.99 -28.88 9.68
CA PRO A 48 26.53 -29.39 8.40
C PRO A 48 27.71 -29.83 7.56
N PRO A 49 27.58 -30.93 6.78
CA PRO A 49 28.65 -31.39 5.90
C PRO A 49 29.09 -30.23 4.98
N PRO A 50 30.38 -30.14 4.62
CA PRO A 50 30.85 -29.13 3.68
C PRO A 50 29.97 -29.11 2.43
N ALA A 51 29.72 -27.93 1.88
CA ALA A 51 28.85 -27.75 0.70
C ALA A 51 29.27 -28.68 -0.47
N ASP A 52 30.56 -28.94 -0.61
CA ASP A 52 31.12 -29.84 -1.62
C ASP A 52 30.76 -31.34 -1.41
N ALA A 53 30.36 -31.74 -0.20
CA ALA A 53 29.94 -33.12 0.09
C ALA A 53 28.57 -33.49 -0.51
N LEU A 54 27.76 -32.51 -0.89
CA LEU A 54 26.47 -32.75 -1.50
C LEU A 54 26.51 -32.87 -3.04
N GLY A 55 27.64 -32.61 -3.65
CA GLY A 55 27.80 -32.55 -5.10
C GLY A 55 27.10 -31.34 -5.73
N PRO A 56 27.16 -31.21 -7.05
CA PRO A 56 26.50 -30.11 -7.73
C PRO A 56 25.00 -30.19 -7.55
N ARG A 57 24.34 -29.03 -7.30
CA ARG A 57 22.89 -28.95 -7.17
C ARG A 57 22.23 -29.48 -8.45
N PRO A 58 21.25 -30.41 -8.37
CA PRO A 58 20.54 -30.87 -9.53
C PRO A 58 19.91 -29.69 -10.29
N PRO A 59 19.93 -29.71 -11.63
CA PRO A 59 19.25 -28.68 -12.38
C PRO A 59 17.76 -28.70 -12.05
N LEU A 60 17.20 -27.54 -11.73
CA LEU A 60 15.76 -27.42 -11.53
C LEU A 60 15.05 -27.58 -12.87
N PRO A 61 13.98 -28.38 -12.95
CA PRO A 61 13.18 -28.43 -14.16
C PRO A 61 12.58 -27.04 -14.45
N PRO A 62 12.34 -26.71 -15.72
CA PRO A 62 11.66 -25.46 -16.04
C PRO A 62 10.29 -25.42 -15.31
N PRO A 63 9.93 -24.26 -14.72
CA PRO A 63 8.67 -24.15 -13.98
C PRO A 63 7.50 -24.41 -14.95
N PRO A 64 6.45 -25.16 -14.52
CA PRO A 64 5.30 -25.44 -15.36
C PRO A 64 4.60 -24.14 -15.78
N PRO A 65 3.96 -24.06 -16.95
CA PRO A 65 3.18 -22.88 -17.35
C PRO A 65 2.14 -22.51 -16.29
N TYR A 66 1.98 -21.23 -16.03
CA TYR A 66 0.96 -20.71 -15.13
C TYR A 66 0.12 -19.65 -15.84
N VAL A 67 -1.18 -19.85 -15.86
CA VAL A 67 -2.14 -18.87 -16.39
C VAL A 67 -3.09 -18.52 -15.23
N PRO A 68 -3.15 -17.25 -14.83
CA PRO A 68 -4.09 -16.82 -13.80
C PRO A 68 -5.53 -17.16 -14.15
N PRO A 69 -6.35 -17.58 -13.18
CA PRO A 69 -7.75 -17.87 -13.43
C PRO A 69 -8.52 -16.61 -13.80
N VAL A 70 -9.44 -16.76 -14.75
CA VAL A 70 -10.32 -15.68 -15.22
C VAL A 70 -11.66 -15.80 -14.49
N PRO A 71 -12.14 -14.76 -13.77
CA PRO A 71 -13.44 -14.79 -13.12
C PRO A 71 -14.58 -14.77 -14.15
N VAL A 72 -15.68 -15.43 -13.83
CA VAL A 72 -16.95 -15.28 -14.57
C VAL A 72 -17.50 -13.88 -14.28
N SER A 73 -17.79 -13.12 -15.34
CA SER A 73 -18.32 -11.76 -15.24
C SER A 73 -19.76 -11.69 -15.74
N TYR A 74 -20.64 -11.04 -14.97
CA TYR A 74 -22.03 -10.78 -15.36
C TYR A 74 -22.57 -9.53 -14.67
N THR A 75 -23.68 -8.98 -15.20
CA THR A 75 -24.33 -7.79 -14.63
C THR A 75 -25.70 -8.15 -14.08
N ARG A 76 -26.04 -7.66 -12.89
CA ARG A 76 -27.32 -7.87 -12.22
C ARG A 76 -28.35 -6.83 -12.65
N SER A 77 -29.61 -7.05 -12.26
CA SER A 77 -30.74 -6.19 -12.62
C SER A 77 -30.63 -4.75 -12.10
N ASN A 78 -29.95 -4.52 -10.98
CA ASN A 78 -29.65 -3.19 -10.43
C ASN A 78 -28.42 -2.51 -11.06
N GLY A 79 -27.81 -3.13 -12.09
CA GLY A 79 -26.64 -2.62 -12.79
C GLY A 79 -25.29 -3.06 -12.20
N LEU A 80 -25.28 -3.71 -11.01
CA LEU A 80 -24.04 -4.18 -10.38
C LEU A 80 -23.36 -5.23 -11.22
N THR A 81 -22.09 -4.99 -11.58
CA THR A 81 -21.25 -6.00 -12.22
C THR A 81 -20.69 -6.95 -11.17
N VAL A 82 -20.75 -8.26 -11.42
CA VAL A 82 -20.19 -9.28 -10.54
C VAL A 82 -19.07 -10.02 -11.26
N TRP A 83 -17.92 -10.17 -10.59
CA TRP A 83 -16.82 -11.04 -10.98
C TRP A 83 -16.72 -12.18 -9.98
N LEU A 84 -17.00 -13.40 -10.39
CA LEU A 84 -16.99 -14.59 -9.54
C LEU A 84 -15.84 -15.50 -9.96
N LEU A 85 -14.99 -15.85 -8.97
CA LEU A 85 -13.97 -16.88 -9.08
C LEU A 85 -14.21 -17.95 -8.03
N GLU A 86 -14.81 -19.07 -8.44
CA GLU A 86 -15.12 -20.20 -7.58
C GLU A 86 -13.84 -20.94 -7.16
N ARG A 87 -13.66 -21.17 -5.84
CA ARG A 87 -12.53 -21.90 -5.24
C ARG A 87 -13.00 -22.69 -4.03
N HIS A 88 -13.11 -24.03 -4.19
CA HIS A 88 -13.73 -24.91 -3.21
C HIS A 88 -12.74 -25.64 -2.29
N ALA A 89 -11.44 -25.32 -2.33
CA ALA A 89 -10.43 -25.99 -1.51
C ALA A 89 -10.55 -25.67 -0.02
N LEU A 90 -11.02 -24.47 0.32
CA LEU A 90 -11.23 -24.02 1.70
C LEU A 90 -12.61 -23.36 1.80
N PRO A 91 -13.36 -23.55 2.91
CA PRO A 91 -14.70 -22.98 3.09
C PRO A 91 -14.63 -21.49 3.46
N ILE A 92 -13.94 -20.70 2.65
CA ILE A 92 -13.73 -19.27 2.83
C ILE A 92 -14.24 -18.52 1.60
N VAL A 93 -14.87 -17.37 1.83
CA VAL A 93 -15.32 -16.44 0.78
C VAL A 93 -14.81 -15.05 1.09
N SER A 94 -14.19 -14.41 0.10
CA SER A 94 -13.82 -13.01 0.14
C SER A 94 -14.62 -12.23 -0.91
N MET A 95 -15.22 -11.13 -0.48
CA MET A 95 -16.01 -10.21 -1.30
C MET A 95 -15.40 -8.82 -1.26
N GLN A 96 -15.37 -8.15 -2.42
CA GLN A 96 -14.91 -6.77 -2.55
C GLN A 96 -15.95 -5.98 -3.33
N ILE A 97 -16.57 -5.00 -2.72
CA ILE A 97 -17.38 -4.00 -3.45
C ILE A 97 -16.44 -2.87 -3.84
N VAL A 98 -16.25 -2.67 -5.13
CA VAL A 98 -15.34 -1.68 -5.71
C VAL A 98 -16.14 -0.61 -6.42
N VAL A 99 -15.95 0.64 -6.04
CA VAL A 99 -16.58 1.80 -6.67
C VAL A 99 -15.49 2.68 -7.28
N PRO A 100 -15.56 3.03 -8.59
CA PRO A 100 -14.52 3.81 -9.27
C PRO A 100 -14.56 5.30 -8.86
N ALA A 101 -14.43 5.56 -7.57
CA ALA A 101 -14.50 6.87 -6.94
C ALA A 101 -13.46 6.96 -5.80
N GLY A 102 -12.17 6.85 -6.17
CA GLY A 102 -11.04 7.05 -5.29
C GLY A 102 -10.61 8.52 -5.18
N ALA A 103 -9.42 8.75 -4.64
CA ALA A 103 -8.88 10.10 -4.42
C ALA A 103 -8.78 10.93 -5.72
N ALA A 104 -8.58 10.30 -6.87
CA ALA A 104 -8.59 11.00 -8.17
C ALA A 104 -9.96 11.62 -8.51
N SER A 105 -11.01 11.26 -7.78
CA SER A 105 -12.36 11.83 -7.91
C SER A 105 -12.64 12.92 -6.87
N ASP A 106 -11.69 13.23 -6.00
CA ASP A 106 -11.87 14.30 -5.02
C ASP A 106 -12.09 15.65 -5.71
N PRO A 107 -13.04 16.46 -5.24
CA PRO A 107 -13.22 17.82 -5.75
C PRO A 107 -12.00 18.69 -5.47
N ASP A 108 -11.78 19.70 -6.31
CA ASP A 108 -10.67 20.64 -6.14
C ASP A 108 -10.63 21.23 -4.72
N GLY A 109 -9.46 21.13 -4.08
CA GLY A 109 -9.23 21.63 -2.73
C GLY A 109 -9.81 20.77 -1.59
N LYS A 110 -10.40 19.60 -1.90
CA LYS A 110 -10.94 18.63 -0.93
C LYS A 110 -10.26 17.25 -1.02
N GLY A 111 -8.96 17.23 -1.30
CA GLY A 111 -8.19 15.98 -1.31
C GLY A 111 -8.38 15.21 0.00
N GLY A 112 -8.59 13.90 -0.11
CA GLY A 112 -8.88 12.99 1.00
C GLY A 112 -10.37 12.73 1.24
N LEU A 113 -11.29 13.39 0.50
CA LEU A 113 -12.73 13.22 0.68
C LEU A 113 -13.18 11.78 0.38
N ALA A 114 -12.67 11.16 -0.67
CA ALA A 114 -13.02 9.77 -1.02
C ALA A 114 -12.67 8.80 0.12
N LEU A 115 -11.46 8.93 0.68
CA LEU A 115 -11.02 8.10 1.81
C LEU A 115 -11.84 8.40 3.07
N ALA A 116 -12.05 9.68 3.41
CA ALA A 116 -12.85 10.06 4.57
C ALA A 116 -14.29 9.56 4.45
N THR A 117 -14.88 9.57 3.24
CA THR A 117 -16.21 9.02 2.97
C THR A 117 -16.21 7.49 3.17
N ALA A 118 -15.22 6.77 2.63
CA ALA A 118 -15.12 5.33 2.79
C ALA A 118 -14.97 4.93 4.28
N ASN A 119 -14.14 5.65 5.04
CA ASN A 119 -13.92 5.40 6.46
C ASN A 119 -15.16 5.69 7.34
N MET A 120 -16.17 6.35 6.82
CA MET A 120 -17.43 6.60 7.53
C MET A 120 -18.49 5.53 7.29
N LEU A 121 -18.30 4.60 6.34
CA LEU A 121 -19.33 3.64 5.95
C LEU A 121 -19.63 2.62 7.05
N ASP A 122 -18.63 2.19 7.78
CA ASP A 122 -18.74 1.22 8.90
C ASP A 122 -18.82 1.89 10.28
N GLU A 123 -18.83 3.21 10.34
CA GLU A 123 -19.06 3.97 11.57
C GLU A 123 -20.54 4.07 11.98
N GLY A 124 -21.41 3.47 11.19
CA GLY A 124 -22.83 3.29 11.43
C GLY A 124 -23.57 2.93 10.16
N ALA A 125 -24.30 1.81 10.17
CA ALA A 125 -25.01 1.32 9.00
C ALA A 125 -26.30 0.57 9.37
N GLY A 126 -27.40 0.87 8.67
CA GLY A 126 -28.70 0.32 9.00
C GLY A 126 -29.12 0.70 10.42
N ALA A 127 -29.33 -0.30 11.28
CA ALA A 127 -29.66 -0.11 12.69
C ALA A 127 -28.45 -0.25 13.63
N ARG A 128 -27.23 -0.47 13.07
CA ARG A 128 -26.02 -0.73 13.84
C ARG A 128 -25.17 0.51 13.98
N GLY A 129 -24.66 0.78 15.19
CA GLY A 129 -23.55 1.72 15.40
C GLY A 129 -22.21 1.07 15.11
N ALA A 130 -21.12 1.86 15.14
CA ALA A 130 -19.75 1.42 14.87
C ALA A 130 -19.34 0.19 15.72
N LEU A 131 -19.57 0.26 17.04
CA LEU A 131 -19.24 -0.84 17.96
C LEU A 131 -20.10 -2.09 17.74
N ASP A 132 -21.34 -1.93 17.28
CA ASP A 132 -22.19 -3.08 16.96
C ASP A 132 -21.71 -3.78 15.71
N ILE A 133 -21.30 -3.02 14.68
CA ILE A 133 -20.72 -3.57 13.46
C ILE A 133 -19.45 -4.36 13.80
N SER A 134 -18.50 -3.75 14.52
CA SER A 134 -17.26 -4.43 14.93
C SER A 134 -17.54 -5.72 15.70
N ARG A 135 -18.39 -5.66 16.73
CA ARG A 135 -18.73 -6.83 17.55
C ARG A 135 -19.41 -7.93 16.76
N ASP A 136 -20.33 -7.60 15.85
CA ASP A 136 -21.07 -8.58 15.06
C ASP A 136 -20.15 -9.23 14.01
N VAL A 137 -19.22 -8.49 13.40
CA VAL A 137 -18.18 -9.02 12.51
C VAL A 137 -17.26 -9.98 13.26
N ASP A 138 -16.78 -9.60 14.46
CA ASP A 138 -15.91 -10.43 15.30
C ASP A 138 -16.59 -11.75 15.70
N ARG A 139 -17.88 -11.72 16.08
CA ARG A 139 -18.65 -12.93 16.42
C ARG A 139 -18.77 -13.91 15.27
N LEU A 140 -18.76 -13.42 14.03
CA LEU A 140 -18.83 -14.23 12.84
C LEU A 140 -17.45 -14.74 12.38
N GLY A 141 -16.36 -14.36 13.09
CA GLY A 141 -15.00 -14.65 12.64
C GLY A 141 -14.76 -14.11 11.24
N ALA A 142 -15.33 -12.95 10.94
CA ALA A 142 -15.19 -12.26 9.67
C ALA A 142 -14.22 -11.09 9.80
N THR A 143 -13.73 -10.61 8.67
CA THR A 143 -12.97 -9.36 8.57
C THR A 143 -13.72 -8.44 7.61
N LEU A 144 -14.07 -7.24 8.09
CA LEU A 144 -14.65 -6.18 7.27
C LEU A 144 -13.69 -5.01 7.25
N SER A 145 -13.47 -4.39 6.10
CA SER A 145 -12.69 -3.16 6.00
C SER A 145 -13.23 -2.26 4.89
N THR A 146 -13.06 -0.96 5.08
CA THR A 146 -13.42 0.09 4.14
C THR A 146 -12.18 0.90 3.78
N GLY A 147 -12.19 1.58 2.65
CA GLY A 147 -11.05 2.42 2.26
C GLY A 147 -11.17 2.97 0.85
N ALA A 148 -10.19 3.80 0.52
CA ALA A 148 -10.00 4.30 -0.84
C ALA A 148 -8.52 4.32 -1.21
N VAL A 149 -8.27 4.17 -2.51
CA VAL A 149 -6.97 4.38 -3.15
C VAL A 149 -7.12 5.46 -4.21
N ALA A 150 -6.13 5.64 -5.07
CA ALA A 150 -6.20 6.70 -6.08
C ALA A 150 -7.45 6.60 -6.96
N ASP A 151 -7.76 5.42 -7.52
CA ASP A 151 -8.80 5.28 -8.54
C ASP A 151 -10.15 4.75 -8.03
N TYR A 152 -10.19 4.13 -6.87
CA TYR A 152 -11.41 3.51 -6.36
C TYR A 152 -11.51 3.53 -4.84
N ALA A 153 -12.74 3.46 -4.36
CA ALA A 153 -13.06 3.15 -2.98
C ALA A 153 -13.62 1.72 -2.90
N PHE A 154 -13.52 1.09 -1.72
CA PHE A 154 -13.93 -0.29 -1.54
C PHE A 154 -14.50 -0.58 -0.15
N VAL A 155 -15.32 -1.62 -0.11
CA VAL A 155 -15.68 -2.35 1.12
C VAL A 155 -15.32 -3.81 0.90
N SER A 156 -14.52 -4.39 1.77
CA SER A 156 -14.10 -5.78 1.71
C SER A 156 -14.66 -6.58 2.87
N LEU A 157 -14.99 -7.84 2.61
CA LEU A 157 -15.44 -8.82 3.59
C LEU A 157 -14.77 -10.15 3.31
N THR A 158 -14.13 -10.74 4.31
CA THR A 158 -13.67 -12.14 4.26
C THR A 158 -14.30 -12.91 5.41
N THR A 159 -14.88 -14.07 5.13
CA THR A 159 -15.59 -14.88 6.12
C THR A 159 -15.60 -16.36 5.75
N LEU A 160 -15.92 -17.22 6.72
CA LEU A 160 -16.22 -18.62 6.45
C LEU A 160 -17.53 -18.74 5.66
N LYS A 161 -17.62 -19.69 4.72
CA LYS A 161 -18.82 -19.96 3.90
C LYS A 161 -20.10 -20.03 4.74
N LYS A 162 -20.09 -20.74 5.87
CA LYS A 162 -21.25 -20.89 6.76
C LYS A 162 -21.79 -19.58 7.32
N ASN A 163 -20.95 -18.55 7.40
CA ASN A 163 -21.27 -17.22 7.93
C ASN A 163 -21.51 -16.18 6.82
N LEU A 164 -21.43 -16.56 5.53
CA LEU A 164 -21.55 -15.65 4.40
C LEU A 164 -22.87 -14.86 4.40
N GLY A 165 -23.99 -15.51 4.72
CA GLY A 165 -25.30 -14.84 4.82
C GLY A 165 -25.31 -13.70 5.86
N PRO A 166 -25.09 -14.00 7.16
CA PRO A 166 -25.11 -12.98 8.20
C PRO A 166 -23.99 -11.93 8.05
N ALA A 167 -22.76 -12.31 7.68
CA ALA A 167 -21.67 -11.36 7.46
C ALA A 167 -21.93 -10.47 6.23
N GLY A 168 -22.48 -11.06 5.16
CA GLY A 168 -22.86 -10.33 3.97
C GLY A 168 -24.02 -9.35 4.20
N ALA A 169 -24.93 -9.63 5.13
CA ALA A 169 -25.96 -8.67 5.52
C ALA A 169 -25.35 -7.40 6.17
N ILE A 170 -24.27 -7.56 6.95
CA ILE A 170 -23.52 -6.42 7.50
C ILE A 170 -22.86 -5.62 6.38
N LEU A 171 -22.15 -6.29 5.45
CA LEU A 171 -21.56 -5.65 4.28
C LEU A 171 -22.64 -4.90 3.47
N GLY A 172 -23.79 -5.50 3.26
CA GLY A 172 -24.91 -4.89 2.54
C GLY A 172 -25.41 -3.60 3.22
N ASP A 173 -25.54 -3.59 4.55
CA ASP A 173 -25.92 -2.37 5.29
C ASP A 173 -24.81 -1.32 5.18
N VAL A 174 -23.53 -1.67 5.34
CA VAL A 174 -22.38 -0.74 5.22
C VAL A 174 -22.31 -0.12 3.83
N VAL A 175 -22.57 -0.89 2.77
CA VAL A 175 -22.54 -0.39 1.39
C VAL A 175 -23.76 0.43 1.03
N ALA A 176 -24.98 -0.01 1.43
CA ALA A 176 -26.22 0.54 0.92
C ALA A 176 -26.95 1.48 1.89
N LYS A 177 -26.61 1.43 3.18
CA LYS A 177 -27.35 2.16 4.24
C LYS A 177 -26.42 2.78 5.30
N PRO A 178 -25.28 3.42 4.92
CA PRO A 178 -24.45 4.11 5.90
C PRO A 178 -25.22 5.32 6.48
N THR A 179 -25.11 5.54 7.79
CA THR A 179 -25.87 6.58 8.49
C THR A 179 -25.09 7.88 8.72
N PHE A 180 -23.77 7.85 8.57
CA PHE A 180 -22.87 9.00 8.76
C PHE A 180 -23.12 9.75 10.08
N PRO A 181 -22.95 9.14 11.26
CA PRO A 181 -23.24 9.78 12.53
C PRO A 181 -22.28 10.95 12.79
N ALA A 182 -22.79 12.09 13.22
CA ALA A 182 -22.00 13.30 13.45
C ALA A 182 -20.95 13.12 14.57
N ILE A 183 -21.23 12.30 15.57
CA ILE A 183 -20.29 12.00 16.65
C ILE A 183 -19.09 11.19 16.14
N GLU A 184 -19.35 10.21 15.27
CA GLU A 184 -18.29 9.40 14.67
C GLU A 184 -17.50 10.21 13.64
N TRP A 185 -18.16 11.07 12.87
CA TRP A 185 -17.44 11.98 11.97
C TRP A 185 -16.41 12.82 12.73
N LYS A 186 -16.79 13.38 13.88
CA LYS A 186 -15.84 14.16 14.68
C LYS A 186 -14.62 13.32 15.07
N ARG A 187 -14.85 12.10 15.54
CA ARG A 187 -13.77 11.16 15.94
C ARG A 187 -12.88 10.80 14.76
N VAL A 188 -13.47 10.39 13.64
CA VAL A 188 -12.73 10.00 12.43
C VAL A 188 -11.95 11.18 11.85
N HIS A 189 -12.55 12.36 11.81
CA HIS A 189 -11.88 13.57 11.32
C HIS A 189 -10.72 13.99 12.22
N ASP A 190 -10.87 13.95 13.55
CA ASP A 190 -9.79 14.26 14.49
C ASP A 190 -8.62 13.27 14.33
N LEU A 191 -8.90 11.97 14.18
CA LEU A 191 -7.87 10.95 13.89
C LEU A 191 -7.18 11.24 12.56
N TRP A 192 -7.93 11.51 11.50
CA TRP A 192 -7.39 11.86 10.20
C TRP A 192 -6.45 13.08 10.27
N MET A 193 -6.86 14.16 10.95
CA MET A 193 -6.00 15.35 11.15
C MET A 193 -4.72 15.02 11.90
N ASN A 194 -4.77 14.12 12.88
CA ASN A 194 -3.58 13.68 13.62
C ASN A 194 -2.65 12.82 12.75
N GLU A 195 -3.18 11.94 11.93
CA GLU A 195 -2.40 11.15 10.96
C GLU A 195 -1.68 12.06 9.95
N LEU A 196 -2.36 13.10 9.46
CA LEU A 196 -1.74 14.06 8.54
C LEU A 196 -0.61 14.85 9.19
N LYS A 197 -0.76 15.22 10.48
CA LYS A 197 0.32 15.86 11.25
C LYS A 197 1.51 14.91 11.45
N ALA A 198 1.23 13.64 11.81
CA ALA A 198 2.27 12.63 11.96
C ALA A 198 3.01 12.39 10.64
N ARG A 199 2.28 12.26 9.52
CA ARG A 199 2.86 12.11 8.17
C ARG A 199 3.85 13.22 7.84
N ALA A 200 3.56 14.46 8.24
CA ALA A 200 4.47 15.58 8.00
C ALA A 200 5.83 15.42 8.71
N SER A 201 5.95 14.54 9.70
CA SER A 201 7.20 14.20 10.39
C SER A 201 7.99 13.09 9.71
N GLU A 202 7.38 12.34 8.76
CA GLU A 202 7.97 11.19 8.11
C GLU A 202 8.61 11.58 6.77
N PRO A 203 9.96 11.60 6.63
CA PRO A 203 10.64 12.08 5.42
C PRO A 203 10.26 11.32 4.15
N ASP A 204 10.10 10.00 4.21
CA ASP A 204 9.66 9.17 3.07
C ASP A 204 8.25 9.54 2.60
N ALA A 205 7.33 9.79 3.54
CA ALA A 205 5.97 10.19 3.21
C ALA A 205 5.94 11.60 2.60
N VAL A 206 6.73 12.52 3.12
CA VAL A 206 6.91 13.86 2.56
C VAL A 206 7.46 13.78 1.14
N ALA A 207 8.51 12.99 0.90
CA ALA A 207 9.08 12.79 -0.43
C ALA A 207 8.04 12.31 -1.44
N ASN A 208 7.18 11.34 -1.04
CA ASN A 208 6.11 10.83 -1.90
C ASN A 208 5.03 11.89 -2.22
N VAL A 209 4.63 12.71 -1.24
CA VAL A 209 3.64 13.79 -1.42
C VAL A 209 4.18 14.83 -2.40
N VAL A 210 5.42 15.31 -2.16
CA VAL A 210 6.07 16.28 -3.02
C VAL A 210 6.30 15.73 -4.42
N ALA A 211 6.75 14.47 -4.54
CA ALA A 211 6.96 13.81 -5.83
C ALA A 211 5.68 13.76 -6.67
N ALA A 212 4.56 13.31 -6.10
CA ALA A 212 3.27 13.28 -6.79
C ALA A 212 2.83 14.67 -7.24
N LYS A 213 2.97 15.69 -6.37
CA LYS A 213 2.65 17.08 -6.69
C LYS A 213 3.50 17.65 -7.80
N GLN A 214 4.81 17.37 -7.78
CA GLN A 214 5.75 17.87 -8.80
C GLN A 214 5.56 17.21 -10.17
N VAL A 215 5.09 15.95 -10.21
CA VAL A 215 4.84 15.22 -11.47
C VAL A 215 3.45 15.55 -12.03
N PHE A 216 2.43 15.59 -11.19
CA PHE A 216 1.03 15.68 -11.64
C PHE A 216 0.38 17.07 -11.41
N GLY A 217 1.07 17.98 -10.70
CA GLY A 217 0.55 19.33 -10.45
C GLY A 217 -0.76 19.32 -9.65
N GLU A 218 -1.75 20.07 -10.14
CA GLU A 218 -3.11 20.11 -9.58
C GLU A 218 -4.02 19.01 -10.16
N GLY A 219 -3.45 18.07 -10.93
CA GLY A 219 -4.19 16.97 -11.51
C GLY A 219 -4.69 15.96 -10.46
N PRO A 220 -5.52 15.01 -10.88
CA PRO A 220 -6.17 14.02 -10.00
C PRO A 220 -5.21 13.18 -9.14
N TYR A 221 -3.99 13.00 -9.62
CA TYR A 221 -2.95 12.22 -8.93
C TYR A 221 -1.89 13.10 -8.25
N GLY A 222 -2.06 14.42 -8.26
CA GLY A 222 -1.12 15.39 -7.68
C GLY A 222 -1.28 15.62 -6.18
N HIS A 223 -2.20 14.92 -5.54
CA HIS A 223 -2.37 14.94 -4.08
C HIS A 223 -2.40 13.50 -3.51
N PRO A 224 -2.01 13.32 -2.26
CA PRO A 224 -2.06 12.00 -1.62
C PRO A 224 -3.50 11.54 -1.39
N THR A 225 -3.72 10.23 -1.33
CA THR A 225 -5.05 9.63 -1.13
C THR A 225 -5.75 10.13 0.13
N ASN A 226 -5.00 10.40 1.19
CA ASN A 226 -5.53 10.97 2.43
C ASN A 226 -5.47 12.50 2.48
N GLY A 227 -5.26 13.18 1.35
CA GLY A 227 -5.23 14.63 1.26
C GLY A 227 -4.05 15.28 1.99
N THR A 228 -4.18 16.58 2.27
CA THR A 228 -3.25 17.42 3.01
C THR A 228 -3.96 18.02 4.23
N LEU A 229 -3.23 18.58 5.19
CA LEU A 229 -3.83 19.29 6.33
C LEU A 229 -4.76 20.41 5.85
N LYS A 230 -4.35 21.13 4.80
CA LYS A 230 -5.12 22.21 4.19
C LYS A 230 -6.41 21.72 3.52
N SER A 231 -6.38 20.60 2.80
CA SER A 231 -7.55 20.03 2.15
C SER A 231 -8.51 19.37 3.16
N ALA A 232 -7.98 18.59 4.12
CA ALA A 232 -8.76 17.92 5.15
C ALA A 232 -9.57 18.90 6.02
N ALA A 233 -8.94 20.03 6.40
CA ALA A 233 -9.63 21.09 7.16
C ALA A 233 -10.84 21.70 6.43
N ARG A 234 -11.00 21.49 5.12
CA ARG A 234 -12.11 21.99 4.29
C ARG A 234 -13.19 20.95 4.03
N VAL A 235 -12.94 19.69 4.42
CA VAL A 235 -13.89 18.59 4.21
C VAL A 235 -14.86 18.53 5.38
N SER A 236 -16.14 18.50 5.07
CA SER A 236 -17.24 18.40 6.05
C SER A 236 -17.98 17.07 5.94
N LEU A 237 -18.75 16.72 6.96
CA LEU A 237 -19.65 15.57 6.94
C LEU A 237 -20.64 15.63 5.77
N GLU A 238 -21.14 16.83 5.45
CA GLU A 238 -22.07 17.01 4.33
C GLU A 238 -21.40 16.76 2.97
N ASP A 239 -20.10 17.07 2.86
CA ASP A 239 -19.32 16.69 1.67
C ASP A 239 -19.22 15.18 1.53
N ALA A 240 -18.96 14.45 2.62
CA ALA A 240 -18.89 13.01 2.62
C ALA A 240 -20.23 12.37 2.24
N LYS A 241 -21.35 12.82 2.81
CA LYS A 241 -22.70 12.38 2.44
C LYS A 241 -23.01 12.64 0.95
N LYS A 242 -22.67 13.83 0.47
CA LYS A 242 -22.88 14.19 -0.95
C LYS A 242 -22.03 13.33 -1.86
N PHE A 243 -20.74 13.13 -1.52
CA PHE A 243 -19.83 12.30 -2.29
C PHE A 243 -20.34 10.85 -2.35
N TYR A 244 -20.77 10.28 -1.22
CA TYR A 244 -21.40 8.97 -1.18
C TYR A 244 -22.62 8.91 -2.11
N GLY A 245 -23.56 9.80 -1.97
CA GLY A 245 -24.81 9.80 -2.74
C GLY A 245 -24.59 9.91 -4.26
N THR A 246 -23.52 10.57 -4.70
CA THR A 246 -23.21 10.73 -6.13
C THR A 246 -22.36 9.61 -6.71
N THR A 247 -21.52 8.97 -5.91
CA THR A 247 -20.48 8.04 -6.40
C THR A 247 -20.76 6.57 -6.05
N TRP A 248 -21.34 6.27 -4.89
CA TRP A 248 -21.64 4.91 -4.43
C TRP A 248 -22.91 4.36 -5.05
N ARG A 249 -22.78 3.90 -6.30
CA ARG A 249 -23.90 3.47 -7.13
C ARG A 249 -23.68 2.07 -7.66
N PRO A 250 -24.69 1.17 -7.62
CA PRO A 250 -24.54 -0.20 -8.10
C PRO A 250 -24.20 -0.29 -9.59
N ASP A 251 -24.75 0.62 -10.42
CA ASP A 251 -24.51 0.67 -11.87
C ASP A 251 -23.09 1.10 -12.28
N LYS A 252 -22.27 1.52 -11.32
CA LYS A 252 -20.85 1.86 -11.50
C LYS A 252 -19.92 0.93 -10.72
N ALA A 253 -20.47 0.12 -9.84
CA ALA A 253 -19.70 -0.74 -8.95
C ALA A 253 -19.44 -2.12 -9.55
N THR A 254 -18.35 -2.73 -9.08
CA THR A 254 -18.05 -4.15 -9.32
C THR A 254 -17.98 -4.87 -7.99
N CYS A 255 -18.73 -5.98 -7.87
CA CYS A 255 -18.63 -6.92 -6.77
C CYS A 255 -17.72 -8.07 -7.19
N VAL A 256 -16.52 -8.12 -6.63
CA VAL A 256 -15.60 -9.24 -6.84
C VAL A 256 -15.84 -10.25 -5.73
N VAL A 257 -16.05 -11.51 -6.09
CA VAL A 257 -16.25 -12.62 -5.15
C VAL A 257 -15.30 -13.74 -5.51
N VAL A 258 -14.51 -14.16 -4.54
CA VAL A 258 -13.60 -15.31 -4.67
C VAL A 258 -13.83 -16.25 -3.51
N GLY A 259 -13.93 -17.56 -3.76
CA GLY A 259 -14.02 -18.55 -2.68
C GLY A 259 -15.01 -19.66 -2.92
N ASP A 260 -15.38 -20.34 -1.81
CA ASP A 260 -16.26 -21.49 -1.83
C ASP A 260 -17.73 -21.08 -1.90
N VAL A 261 -18.11 -20.58 -3.06
CA VAL A 261 -19.50 -20.24 -3.38
C VAL A 261 -19.73 -20.39 -4.89
N THR A 262 -20.78 -21.08 -5.27
CA THR A 262 -21.23 -21.16 -6.68
C THR A 262 -22.10 -19.97 -7.05
N LYS A 263 -22.25 -19.71 -8.35
CA LYS A 263 -23.15 -18.65 -8.82
C LYS A 263 -24.59 -18.84 -8.31
N ALA A 264 -25.08 -20.08 -8.30
CA ALA A 264 -26.44 -20.40 -7.84
C ALA A 264 -26.65 -20.11 -6.35
N GLU A 265 -25.62 -20.34 -5.50
CA GLU A 265 -25.64 -19.99 -4.08
C GLU A 265 -25.50 -18.49 -3.85
N LEU A 266 -24.68 -17.80 -4.69
CA LEU A 266 -24.36 -16.40 -4.52
C LEU A 266 -25.53 -15.45 -4.88
N GLU A 267 -26.27 -15.73 -5.95
CA GLU A 267 -27.33 -14.84 -6.45
C GLU A 267 -28.37 -14.48 -5.39
N PRO A 268 -29.04 -15.45 -4.68
CA PRO A 268 -30.01 -15.11 -3.65
C PRO A 268 -29.38 -14.34 -2.47
N LEU A 269 -28.10 -14.60 -2.16
CA LEU A 269 -27.39 -13.85 -1.13
C LEU A 269 -27.17 -12.39 -1.56
N LEU A 270 -26.77 -12.15 -2.80
CA LEU A 270 -26.60 -10.80 -3.33
C LEU A 270 -27.94 -10.04 -3.40
N ASP A 271 -29.07 -10.73 -3.63
CA ASP A 271 -30.39 -10.10 -3.55
C ASP A 271 -30.70 -9.62 -2.14
N GLN A 272 -30.40 -10.42 -1.13
CA GLN A 272 -30.59 -10.05 0.27
C GLN A 272 -29.66 -8.90 0.71
N MET A 273 -28.38 -8.95 0.32
CA MET A 273 -27.34 -7.99 0.73
C MET A 273 -27.48 -6.65 0.02
N LEU A 274 -27.61 -6.68 -1.30
CA LEU A 274 -27.44 -5.51 -2.18
C LEU A 274 -28.67 -5.22 -3.08
N GLY A 275 -29.72 -6.01 -2.99
CA GLY A 275 -30.93 -5.83 -3.82
C GLY A 275 -31.63 -4.49 -3.56
N ALA A 276 -31.56 -3.98 -2.34
CA ALA A 276 -32.07 -2.66 -1.97
C ALA A 276 -31.14 -1.49 -2.37
N TRP A 277 -29.89 -1.77 -2.74
CA TRP A 277 -28.94 -0.75 -3.18
C TRP A 277 -29.30 -0.26 -4.57
N LYS A 278 -29.75 0.98 -4.66
CA LYS A 278 -30.21 1.59 -5.92
C LYS A 278 -29.42 2.85 -6.20
N ALA A 279 -29.21 3.12 -7.47
CA ALA A 279 -28.70 4.42 -7.91
C ALA A 279 -29.75 5.49 -7.61
N ASP A 280 -29.36 6.60 -7.01
CA ASP A 280 -30.23 7.77 -6.90
C ASP A 280 -30.45 8.34 -8.32
N ALA A 281 -31.67 8.24 -8.83
CA ALA A 281 -32.03 8.71 -10.17
C ALA A 281 -31.87 10.24 -10.33
N SER A 282 -31.90 10.98 -9.21
CA SER A 282 -31.73 12.45 -9.21
C SER A 282 -30.26 12.87 -9.21
N ALA A 283 -29.34 12.01 -8.77
CA ALA A 283 -27.92 12.28 -8.77
C ALA A 283 -27.37 12.17 -10.20
N LYS A 284 -27.17 13.30 -10.86
CA LYS A 284 -26.44 13.35 -12.13
C LYS A 284 -25.02 12.83 -11.86
N ALA A 285 -24.63 11.75 -12.55
CA ALA A 285 -23.24 11.27 -12.52
C ALA A 285 -22.33 12.43 -12.89
N ASP A 286 -21.38 12.76 -12.00
CA ASP A 286 -20.42 13.81 -12.29
C ASP A 286 -19.42 13.27 -13.33
N THR A 287 -19.76 13.44 -14.62
CA THR A 287 -18.94 13.02 -15.76
C THR A 287 -17.61 13.76 -15.83
N LYS A 288 -17.44 14.86 -15.05
CA LYS A 288 -16.19 15.63 -15.00
C LYS A 288 -15.09 14.90 -14.22
N ALA A 289 -15.42 14.05 -13.25
CA ALA A 289 -14.44 13.27 -12.50
C ALA A 289 -13.72 12.25 -13.40
N SER A 290 -14.44 11.63 -14.35
CA SER A 290 -13.85 10.69 -15.33
C SER A 290 -12.98 11.37 -16.40
N ALA A 291 -13.30 12.61 -16.75
CA ALA A 291 -12.56 13.36 -17.80
C ALA A 291 -11.24 14.00 -17.27
N LYS A 292 -11.09 14.15 -15.96
CA LYS A 292 -9.84 14.68 -15.36
C LYS A 292 -8.69 13.66 -15.36
N ALA A 293 -8.97 12.37 -15.53
CA ALA A 293 -7.95 11.31 -15.52
C ALA A 293 -6.88 11.47 -16.62
N ASP A 294 -7.19 12.20 -17.71
CA ASP A 294 -6.28 12.42 -18.83
C ASP A 294 -5.37 13.66 -18.68
N ALA A 295 -5.43 14.36 -17.56
CA ALA A 295 -4.61 15.53 -17.32
C ALA A 295 -3.15 15.13 -17.06
N LYS A 296 -2.33 15.12 -18.11
CA LYS A 296 -0.88 15.14 -17.99
C LYS A 296 -0.49 16.42 -17.24
N GLY A 297 0.22 16.27 -16.12
CA GLY A 297 0.84 17.42 -15.46
C GLY A 297 1.71 18.22 -16.43
N PRO A 298 2.00 19.49 -16.16
CA PRO A 298 2.82 20.32 -17.03
C PRO A 298 4.20 19.67 -17.19
N ALA A 299 4.48 19.17 -18.40
CA ALA A 299 5.79 18.63 -18.75
C ALA A 299 6.81 19.78 -18.76
N LYS A 300 7.49 20.01 -17.65
CA LYS A 300 8.71 20.82 -17.66
C LYS A 300 9.81 19.95 -18.25
N SER A 301 10.50 20.44 -19.27
CA SER A 301 11.64 19.75 -19.88
C SER A 301 12.87 19.85 -18.97
N GLY A 302 13.65 18.76 -18.93
CA GLY A 302 14.88 18.66 -18.17
C GLY A 302 14.74 18.17 -16.73
N ARG A 303 15.82 17.62 -16.20
CA ARG A 303 15.92 17.11 -14.84
C ARG A 303 15.85 18.28 -13.84
N ARG A 304 14.98 18.15 -12.85
CA ARG A 304 14.77 19.16 -11.80
C ARG A 304 15.09 18.57 -10.44
N VAL A 305 15.59 19.40 -9.53
CA VAL A 305 15.86 19.00 -8.14
C VAL A 305 15.06 19.89 -7.20
N VAL A 306 14.20 19.26 -6.40
CA VAL A 306 13.34 19.91 -5.42
C VAL A 306 13.76 19.46 -4.03
N VAL A 307 14.00 20.40 -3.13
CA VAL A 307 14.46 20.11 -1.77
C VAL A 307 13.41 20.53 -0.75
N VAL A 308 13.12 19.63 0.18
CA VAL A 308 12.37 19.92 1.40
C VAL A 308 13.38 19.96 2.54
N ASP A 309 13.61 21.14 3.12
CA ASP A 309 14.60 21.31 4.18
C ASP A 309 14.15 20.66 5.50
N ARG A 310 15.03 19.83 6.06
CA ARG A 310 14.88 19.16 7.37
C ARG A 310 16.21 19.29 8.13
N PRO A 311 16.46 20.41 8.81
CA PRO A 311 17.78 20.75 9.37
C PRO A 311 18.38 19.69 10.30
N ASP A 312 17.52 18.98 11.06
CA ASP A 312 17.95 18.03 12.09
C ASP A 312 17.87 16.55 11.61
N ALA A 313 17.58 16.32 10.33
CA ALA A 313 17.45 14.96 9.82
C ALA A 313 18.81 14.25 9.76
N PRO A 314 18.95 13.04 10.37
CA PRO A 314 20.19 12.24 10.31
C PRO A 314 20.36 11.57 8.96
N GLN A 315 19.30 11.46 8.18
CA GLN A 315 19.26 10.85 6.85
C GLN A 315 18.61 11.80 5.86
N SER A 316 18.99 11.67 4.60
CA SER A 316 18.30 12.29 3.47
C SER A 316 17.48 11.26 2.72
N VAL A 317 16.24 11.56 2.38
CA VAL A 317 15.44 10.74 1.47
C VAL A 317 15.61 11.28 0.05
N LEU A 318 16.05 10.42 -0.84
CA LEU A 318 16.17 10.65 -2.27
C LEU A 318 15.00 9.99 -3.00
N ALA A 319 14.30 10.70 -3.87
CA ALA A 319 13.27 10.16 -4.73
C ALA A 319 13.41 10.70 -6.15
N LEU A 320 13.82 9.86 -7.10
CA LEU A 320 13.84 10.15 -8.52
C LEU A 320 12.52 9.68 -9.12
N VAL A 321 11.72 10.60 -9.65
CA VAL A 321 10.36 10.30 -10.11
C VAL A 321 10.09 10.87 -11.50
N ARG A 322 9.21 10.17 -12.22
CA ARG A 322 8.66 10.64 -13.50
C ARG A 322 7.25 10.06 -13.73
N SER A 323 6.50 10.68 -14.64
CA SER A 323 5.23 10.10 -15.08
C SER A 323 5.46 8.72 -15.72
N GLY A 324 4.58 7.77 -15.40
CA GLY A 324 4.55 6.44 -15.97
C GLY A 324 3.34 6.25 -16.89
N VAL A 325 3.03 4.99 -17.19
CA VAL A 325 1.92 4.59 -18.06
C VAL A 325 0.66 4.27 -17.25
N ALA A 326 -0.50 4.32 -17.90
CA ALA A 326 -1.77 3.91 -17.31
C ALA A 326 -1.82 2.39 -17.09
N ALA A 327 -2.69 1.94 -16.18
CA ALA A 327 -2.87 0.51 -15.89
C ALA A 327 -3.32 -0.32 -17.12
N ALA A 328 -4.08 0.30 -18.02
CA ALA A 328 -4.56 -0.35 -19.25
C ALA A 328 -3.52 -0.36 -20.39
N ASP A 329 -2.36 0.27 -20.19
CA ASP A 329 -1.30 0.30 -21.19
C ASP A 329 -0.77 -1.14 -21.45
N PRO A 330 -0.67 -1.60 -22.68
CA PRO A 330 -0.17 -2.94 -22.99
C PRO A 330 1.29 -3.17 -22.57
N GLU A 331 2.07 -2.11 -22.37
CA GLU A 331 3.45 -2.16 -21.90
C GLU A 331 3.58 -2.32 -20.38
N ALA A 332 2.54 -1.95 -19.61
CA ALA A 332 2.56 -1.96 -18.16
C ALA A 332 3.02 -3.30 -17.52
N PRO A 333 2.57 -4.48 -18.00
CA PRO A 333 3.03 -5.74 -17.43
C PRO A 333 4.54 -5.96 -17.57
N ALA A 334 5.13 -5.64 -18.74
CA ALA A 334 6.56 -5.84 -18.97
C ALA A 334 7.45 -4.89 -18.13
N LEU A 335 6.95 -3.70 -17.80
CA LEU A 335 7.64 -2.74 -16.92
C LEU A 335 7.88 -3.29 -15.51
N VAL A 336 7.08 -4.26 -15.04
CA VAL A 336 7.30 -4.94 -13.77
C VAL A 336 8.64 -5.65 -13.74
N ARG A 337 9.07 -6.27 -14.86
CA ARG A 337 10.37 -6.96 -14.95
C ARG A 337 11.55 -5.99 -14.88
N ILE A 338 11.42 -4.84 -15.55
CA ILE A 338 12.44 -3.77 -15.47
C ILE A 338 12.56 -3.27 -14.04
N ASN A 339 11.41 -3.04 -13.38
CA ASN A 339 11.37 -2.64 -11.98
C ASN A 339 12.06 -3.66 -11.06
N THR A 340 11.80 -4.96 -11.27
CA THR A 340 12.39 -6.04 -10.46
C THR A 340 13.92 -6.03 -10.55
N ALA A 341 14.48 -5.75 -11.72
CA ALA A 341 15.94 -5.66 -11.90
C ALA A 341 16.51 -4.39 -11.25
N LEU A 342 15.82 -3.25 -11.38
CA LEU A 342 16.33 -1.95 -10.92
C LEU A 342 16.27 -1.79 -9.39
N GLY A 343 15.10 -2.01 -8.78
CA GLY A 343 14.88 -1.75 -7.35
C GLY A 343 13.68 -2.51 -6.76
N GLY A 344 13.04 -3.40 -7.52
CA GLY A 344 11.88 -4.15 -7.09
C GLY A 344 12.19 -5.48 -6.39
N SER A 345 13.45 -5.87 -6.28
CA SER A 345 13.89 -7.08 -5.57
C SER A 345 15.05 -6.78 -4.62
N PHE A 346 15.26 -7.66 -3.65
CA PHE A 346 16.37 -7.52 -2.70
C PHE A 346 17.75 -7.51 -3.37
N THR A 347 17.93 -8.29 -4.43
CA THR A 347 19.15 -8.37 -5.23
C THR A 347 19.08 -7.52 -6.50
N SER A 348 18.38 -6.38 -6.45
CA SER A 348 18.29 -5.39 -7.53
C SER A 348 19.50 -4.48 -7.56
N ARG A 349 19.74 -3.78 -8.70
CA ARG A 349 20.90 -2.90 -8.89
C ARG A 349 21.00 -1.85 -7.80
N LEU A 350 19.94 -1.10 -7.52
CA LEU A 350 19.92 -0.07 -6.48
C LEU A 350 20.29 -0.60 -5.08
N ASN A 351 19.84 -1.81 -4.73
CA ASN A 351 20.20 -2.40 -3.45
C ASN A 351 21.65 -2.89 -3.42
N GLN A 352 22.14 -3.50 -4.52
CA GLN A 352 23.52 -3.93 -4.62
C GLN A 352 24.45 -2.74 -4.49
N ASP A 353 24.20 -1.66 -5.21
CA ASP A 353 25.05 -0.46 -5.17
C ASP A 353 24.93 0.28 -3.82
N LEU A 354 23.74 0.82 -3.49
CA LEU A 354 23.60 1.75 -2.37
C LEU A 354 23.68 1.07 -0.99
N ARG A 355 23.32 -0.20 -0.89
CA ARG A 355 23.29 -0.94 0.36
C ARG A 355 24.50 -1.87 0.53
N GLU A 356 24.71 -2.79 -0.42
CA GLU A 356 25.69 -3.87 -0.23
C GLU A 356 27.13 -3.39 -0.51
N GLU A 357 27.35 -2.62 -1.58
CA GLU A 357 28.69 -2.15 -1.96
C GLU A 357 29.10 -0.91 -1.16
N HIS A 358 28.21 0.05 -0.98
CA HIS A 358 28.56 1.32 -0.35
C HIS A 358 28.09 1.46 1.11
N GLY A 359 27.08 0.71 1.57
CA GLY A 359 26.56 0.81 2.93
C GLY A 359 25.90 2.15 3.26
N TRP A 360 25.50 2.94 2.26
CA TRP A 360 24.93 4.27 2.45
C TRP A 360 23.45 4.26 2.82
N SER A 361 22.77 3.14 2.57
CA SER A 361 21.33 2.96 2.81
C SER A 361 21.04 1.60 3.43
N TYR A 362 19.97 1.51 4.21
CA TYR A 362 19.39 0.22 4.64
C TYR A 362 18.61 -0.48 3.53
N GLY A 363 18.29 0.22 2.45
CA GLY A 363 17.63 -0.31 1.27
C GLY A 363 17.23 0.78 0.30
N ALA A 364 17.34 0.43 -0.98
CA ALA A 364 16.88 1.25 -2.08
C ALA A 364 15.85 0.47 -2.89
N ARG A 365 14.84 1.14 -3.40
CA ARG A 365 13.74 0.51 -4.13
C ARG A 365 13.31 1.32 -5.32
N SER A 366 12.77 0.65 -6.32
CA SER A 366 12.01 1.31 -7.37
C SER A 366 10.61 0.70 -7.48
N ARG A 367 9.69 1.44 -8.05
CA ARG A 367 8.32 0.98 -8.32
C ARG A 367 7.71 1.70 -9.52
N PHE A 368 6.82 1.00 -10.20
CA PHE A 368 5.80 1.60 -11.04
C PHE A 368 4.46 1.55 -10.30
N SER A 369 3.77 2.68 -10.23
CA SER A 369 2.37 2.76 -9.84
C SER A 369 1.54 2.91 -11.10
N PHE A 370 0.62 1.98 -11.33
CA PHE A 370 -0.25 1.98 -12.50
C PHE A 370 -1.66 2.39 -12.06
N ASN A 371 -2.04 3.63 -12.35
CA ASN A 371 -3.38 4.13 -12.10
C ASN A 371 -4.21 4.09 -13.39
N ARG A 372 -5.50 4.31 -13.28
CA ARG A 372 -6.42 4.26 -14.41
C ARG A 372 -6.07 5.26 -15.53
N GLY A 373 -5.71 6.48 -15.18
CA GLY A 373 -5.45 7.55 -16.15
C GLY A 373 -3.96 7.71 -16.49
N THR A 374 -3.07 7.43 -15.57
CA THR A 374 -1.61 7.57 -15.74
C THR A 374 -0.89 6.77 -14.67
N GLY A 375 0.44 6.72 -14.73
CA GLY A 375 1.27 6.06 -13.74
C GLY A 375 2.38 6.95 -13.20
N LEU A 376 3.13 6.40 -12.25
CA LEU A 376 4.33 7.02 -11.71
C LEU A 376 5.44 5.97 -11.66
N PHE A 377 6.62 6.29 -12.19
CA PHE A 377 7.86 5.61 -11.87
C PHE A 377 8.57 6.36 -10.75
N ALA A 378 9.07 5.62 -9.75
CA ALA A 378 9.85 6.16 -8.65
C ALA A 378 11.00 5.23 -8.29
N ALA A 379 12.22 5.80 -8.14
CA ALA A 379 13.35 5.17 -7.47
C ALA A 379 13.63 5.95 -6.19
N GLN A 380 13.76 5.29 -5.04
CA GLN A 380 13.81 5.91 -3.73
C GLN A 380 14.78 5.20 -2.79
N ALA A 381 15.54 5.99 -2.01
CA ALA A 381 16.39 5.51 -0.92
C ALA A 381 16.46 6.52 0.21
N ALA A 382 16.51 6.04 1.45
CA ALA A 382 16.93 6.82 2.61
C ALA A 382 18.41 6.56 2.86
N VAL A 383 19.24 7.61 2.80
CA VAL A 383 20.70 7.50 2.85
C VAL A 383 21.27 8.33 4.01
N HIS A 384 22.43 7.96 4.52
CA HIS A 384 23.15 8.80 5.47
C HIS A 384 23.41 10.17 4.87
N THR A 385 23.11 11.25 5.60
CA THR A 385 23.18 12.62 5.10
C THR A 385 24.56 12.98 4.53
N GLU A 386 25.64 12.41 5.06
CA GLU A 386 27.01 12.63 4.62
C GLU A 386 27.30 12.11 3.20
N HIS A 387 26.50 11.15 2.73
CA HIS A 387 26.64 10.51 1.43
C HIS A 387 25.51 10.87 0.45
N THR A 388 24.73 11.94 0.73
CA THR A 388 23.56 12.32 -0.10
C THR A 388 23.95 12.56 -1.55
N GLY A 389 25.05 13.29 -1.81
CA GLY A 389 25.50 13.58 -3.16
C GLY A 389 25.99 12.34 -3.90
N ASP A 390 26.83 11.53 -3.28
CA ASP A 390 27.38 10.31 -3.88
C ASP A 390 26.28 9.28 -4.16
N ALA A 391 25.38 9.07 -3.20
CA ALA A 391 24.24 8.17 -3.35
C ALA A 391 23.26 8.64 -4.44
N LEU A 392 23.02 9.93 -4.57
CA LEU A 392 22.21 10.45 -5.66
C LEU A 392 22.88 10.23 -7.02
N LYS A 393 24.21 10.45 -7.11
CA LYS A 393 24.97 10.21 -8.33
C LYS A 393 24.92 8.74 -8.74
N ALA A 394 25.11 7.82 -7.79
CA ALA A 394 25.00 6.38 -7.99
C ALA A 394 23.59 5.97 -8.43
N MET A 395 22.55 6.41 -7.73
CA MET A 395 21.15 6.17 -8.11
C MET A 395 20.84 6.64 -9.55
N ILE A 396 21.31 7.81 -9.93
CA ILE A 396 21.11 8.32 -11.30
C ILE A 396 21.84 7.42 -12.29
N ALA A 397 23.09 7.00 -12.00
CA ALA A 397 23.87 6.14 -12.87
C ALA A 397 23.21 4.78 -13.08
N ASP A 398 22.67 4.17 -12.04
CA ASP A 398 21.92 2.90 -12.12
C ASP A 398 20.67 3.02 -13.01
N VAL A 399 19.91 4.10 -12.82
CA VAL A 399 18.72 4.37 -13.64
C VAL A 399 19.10 4.65 -15.09
N GLU A 400 20.17 5.40 -15.35
CA GLU A 400 20.71 5.64 -16.70
C GLU A 400 21.21 4.35 -17.34
N ALA A 401 21.94 3.52 -16.61
CA ALA A 401 22.46 2.24 -17.11
C ALA A 401 21.33 1.31 -17.57
N ILE A 402 20.26 1.16 -16.76
CA ILE A 402 19.14 0.31 -17.17
C ILE A 402 18.35 0.91 -18.34
N ALA A 403 18.26 2.24 -18.43
CA ALA A 403 17.60 2.93 -19.54
C ALA A 403 18.35 2.77 -20.86
N HIS A 404 19.68 2.81 -20.87
CA HIS A 404 20.52 2.74 -22.07
C HIS A 404 20.91 1.31 -22.45
N ASP A 405 21.39 0.54 -21.49
CA ASP A 405 21.95 -0.79 -21.73
C ASP A 405 20.91 -1.91 -21.60
N GLY A 406 19.80 -1.64 -20.89
CA GLY A 406 18.78 -2.63 -20.58
C GLY A 406 19.18 -3.61 -19.49
N LEU A 407 18.62 -4.82 -19.53
CA LEU A 407 18.88 -5.92 -18.62
C LEU A 407 19.96 -6.84 -19.17
N THR A 408 20.78 -7.45 -18.29
CA THR A 408 21.66 -8.55 -18.64
C THR A 408 20.86 -9.83 -18.92
N ASP A 409 21.46 -10.83 -19.56
CA ASP A 409 20.78 -12.12 -19.84
C ASP A 409 20.34 -12.82 -18.54
N GLU A 410 21.17 -12.73 -17.50
CA GLU A 410 20.85 -13.26 -16.17
C GLU A 410 19.66 -12.52 -15.53
N GLU A 411 19.63 -11.18 -15.62
CA GLU A 411 18.50 -10.38 -15.12
C GLU A 411 17.22 -10.65 -15.88
N VAL A 412 17.29 -10.86 -17.20
CA VAL A 412 16.12 -11.22 -18.01
C VAL A 412 15.49 -12.51 -17.49
N GLU A 413 16.27 -13.56 -17.26
CA GLU A 413 15.74 -14.83 -16.76
C GLU A 413 15.30 -14.73 -15.29
N LYS A 414 16.11 -14.10 -14.43
CA LYS A 414 15.79 -13.87 -13.02
C LYS A 414 14.47 -13.11 -12.86
N THR A 415 14.29 -12.00 -13.58
CA THR A 415 13.07 -11.17 -13.47
C THR A 415 11.84 -11.87 -14.04
N ARG A 416 12.01 -12.74 -15.05
CA ARG A 416 10.94 -13.58 -15.57
C ARG A 416 10.43 -14.55 -14.51
N LEU A 417 11.34 -15.21 -13.81
CA LEU A 417 10.99 -16.16 -12.73
C LEU A 417 10.35 -15.47 -11.54
N ILE A 418 10.86 -14.31 -11.11
CA ILE A 418 10.30 -13.53 -9.99
C ILE A 418 8.90 -13.06 -10.36
N ALA A 419 8.71 -12.39 -11.49
CA ALA A 419 7.41 -11.88 -11.91
C ALA A 419 6.35 -12.99 -12.03
N ARG A 420 6.77 -14.19 -12.44
CA ARG A 420 5.90 -15.36 -12.45
C ARG A 420 5.56 -15.83 -11.03
N GLY A 421 6.54 -15.87 -10.12
CA GLY A 421 6.33 -16.18 -8.71
C GLY A 421 5.31 -15.24 -8.06
N ASP A 422 5.49 -13.95 -8.24
CA ASP A 422 4.59 -12.90 -7.73
C ASP A 422 3.15 -13.07 -8.26
N LEU A 423 3.03 -13.50 -9.53
CA LEU A 423 1.72 -13.76 -10.12
C LEU A 423 1.05 -15.00 -9.53
N VAL A 424 1.79 -16.07 -9.24
CA VAL A 424 1.29 -17.25 -8.54
C VAL A 424 0.83 -16.87 -7.14
N GLU A 425 1.67 -16.16 -6.38
CA GLU A 425 1.37 -15.68 -5.02
C GLU A 425 0.12 -14.80 -4.97
N ALA A 426 -0.06 -13.92 -5.97
CA ALA A 426 -1.24 -13.06 -6.07
C ALA A 426 -2.57 -13.83 -6.14
N PHE A 427 -2.53 -15.11 -6.55
CA PHE A 427 -3.70 -15.98 -6.63
C PHE A 427 -3.64 -17.18 -5.67
N GLU A 428 -2.70 -17.24 -4.75
CA GLU A 428 -2.56 -18.35 -3.81
C GLU A 428 -3.73 -18.42 -2.83
N SER A 429 -4.02 -17.33 -2.12
CA SER A 429 -5.13 -17.26 -1.19
C SER A 429 -6.39 -16.67 -1.83
N VAL A 430 -7.55 -17.00 -1.24
CA VAL A 430 -8.86 -16.44 -1.62
C VAL A 430 -8.86 -14.92 -1.53
N GLU A 431 -8.30 -14.42 -0.44
CA GLU A 431 -8.27 -12.98 -0.17
C GLU A 431 -7.29 -12.23 -1.09
N ALA A 432 -6.09 -12.78 -1.35
CA ALA A 432 -5.14 -12.18 -2.27
C ALA A 432 -5.72 -12.09 -3.69
N ALA A 433 -6.35 -13.17 -4.17
CA ALA A 433 -7.02 -13.18 -5.47
C ALA A 433 -8.16 -12.15 -5.54
N ALA A 434 -8.98 -12.04 -4.48
CA ALA A 434 -10.05 -11.04 -4.43
C ALA A 434 -9.49 -9.61 -4.48
N ARG A 435 -8.44 -9.31 -3.71
CA ARG A 435 -7.76 -8.00 -3.75
C ARG A 435 -7.14 -7.70 -5.13
N ARG A 436 -6.51 -8.70 -5.76
CA ARG A 436 -5.93 -8.53 -7.09
C ARG A 436 -6.99 -8.18 -8.13
N LEU A 437 -8.09 -8.95 -8.17
CA LEU A 437 -9.21 -8.71 -9.06
C LEU A 437 -9.93 -7.39 -8.76
N ALA A 438 -10.08 -7.01 -7.48
CA ALA A 438 -10.66 -5.73 -7.08
C ALA A 438 -9.82 -4.53 -7.57
N ARG A 439 -8.48 -4.63 -7.50
CA ARG A 439 -7.58 -3.62 -8.08
C ARG A 439 -7.79 -3.48 -9.58
N ASN A 440 -7.91 -4.60 -10.29
CA ASN A 440 -8.15 -4.58 -11.72
C ASN A 440 -9.49 -3.93 -12.08
N ALA A 441 -10.56 -4.31 -11.35
CA ALA A 441 -11.88 -3.69 -11.53
C ALA A 441 -11.83 -2.18 -11.25
N GLY A 442 -11.16 -1.75 -10.18
CA GLY A 442 -10.98 -0.35 -9.81
C GLY A 442 -10.19 0.45 -10.85
N ALA A 443 -9.17 -0.17 -11.45
CA ALA A 443 -8.41 0.42 -12.54
C ALA A 443 -9.16 0.40 -13.90
N GLY A 444 -10.35 -0.22 -13.96
CA GLY A 444 -11.15 -0.33 -15.18
C GLY A 444 -10.64 -1.37 -16.17
N LEU A 445 -9.86 -2.36 -15.69
CA LEU A 445 -9.33 -3.45 -16.52
C LEU A 445 -10.37 -4.56 -16.72
N ALA A 446 -10.20 -5.35 -17.76
CA ALA A 446 -11.08 -6.47 -18.06
C ALA A 446 -10.85 -7.66 -17.11
N PRO A 447 -11.85 -8.56 -16.92
CA PRO A 447 -11.71 -9.73 -16.03
C PRO A 447 -10.55 -10.66 -16.41
N ASP A 448 -10.19 -10.72 -17.69
CA ASP A 448 -9.12 -11.56 -18.24
C ASP A 448 -7.73 -10.87 -18.29
N HIS A 449 -7.63 -9.67 -17.71
CA HIS A 449 -6.39 -8.87 -17.74
C HIS A 449 -5.17 -9.65 -17.24
N GLU A 450 -5.28 -10.37 -16.11
CA GLU A 450 -4.14 -11.08 -15.53
C GLU A 450 -3.64 -12.21 -16.43
N ALA A 451 -4.54 -12.93 -17.11
CA ALA A 451 -4.16 -13.97 -18.06
C ALA A 451 -3.42 -13.39 -19.27
N LYS A 452 -3.86 -12.21 -19.77
CA LYS A 452 -3.18 -11.48 -20.85
C LYS A 452 -1.84 -10.92 -20.40
N ALA A 453 -1.78 -10.32 -19.21
CA ALA A 453 -0.56 -9.78 -18.62
C ALA A 453 0.51 -10.86 -18.40
N ALA A 454 0.10 -12.06 -17.93
CA ALA A 454 0.99 -13.19 -17.77
C ALA A 454 1.70 -13.56 -19.08
N ALA A 455 0.99 -13.54 -20.19
CA ALA A 455 1.56 -13.83 -21.52
C ALA A 455 2.57 -12.76 -21.97
N VAL A 456 2.33 -11.48 -21.63
CA VAL A 456 3.29 -10.38 -21.91
C VAL A 456 4.53 -10.53 -21.05
N LEU A 457 4.37 -10.78 -19.74
CA LEU A 457 5.47 -10.99 -18.80
C LEU A 457 6.42 -12.12 -19.24
N ASP A 458 5.86 -13.24 -19.71
CA ASP A 458 6.65 -14.43 -20.06
C ASP A 458 7.36 -14.25 -21.40
N ARG A 459 6.77 -13.54 -22.36
CA ARG A 459 7.27 -13.42 -23.75
C ARG A 459 8.21 -12.25 -23.97
N ALA A 460 8.24 -11.24 -23.09
CA ALA A 460 9.06 -10.05 -23.28
C ALA A 460 10.55 -10.43 -23.42
N THR A 461 11.11 -10.12 -24.57
CA THR A 461 12.52 -10.39 -24.89
C THR A 461 13.45 -9.33 -24.26
N LYS A 462 14.76 -9.60 -24.28
CA LYS A 462 15.78 -8.63 -23.83
C LYS A 462 15.66 -7.29 -24.58
N ASP A 463 15.48 -7.35 -25.90
CA ASP A 463 15.36 -6.15 -26.73
C ASP A 463 14.05 -5.38 -26.47
N ASP A 464 12.94 -6.09 -26.22
CA ASP A 464 11.68 -5.45 -25.79
C ASP A 464 11.90 -4.69 -24.46
N LEU A 465 12.50 -5.35 -23.47
CA LEU A 465 12.76 -4.75 -22.17
C LEU A 465 13.72 -3.56 -22.25
N ARG A 466 14.76 -3.63 -23.09
CA ARG A 466 15.66 -2.50 -23.33
C ARG A 466 14.89 -1.32 -23.95
N GLY A 467 14.08 -1.55 -24.97
CA GLY A 467 13.28 -0.52 -25.58
C GLY A 467 12.27 0.14 -24.62
N LEU A 468 11.67 -0.67 -23.74
CA LEU A 468 10.76 -0.19 -22.70
C LEU A 468 11.52 0.63 -21.62
N ALA A 469 12.67 0.16 -21.19
CA ALA A 469 13.50 0.88 -20.21
C ALA A 469 13.89 2.27 -20.73
N ALA A 470 14.36 2.37 -21.96
CA ALA A 470 14.71 3.65 -22.59
C ALA A 470 13.53 4.64 -22.62
N ARG A 471 12.30 4.16 -22.86
CA ARG A 471 11.13 5.05 -22.88
C ARG A 471 10.60 5.43 -21.51
N HIS A 472 10.65 4.52 -20.55
CA HIS A 472 9.88 4.65 -19.29
C HIS A 472 10.74 4.88 -18.04
N VAL A 473 12.04 4.65 -18.10
CA VAL A 473 12.94 4.77 -16.94
C VAL A 473 13.96 5.90 -17.10
N ASP A 474 14.32 6.29 -18.34
CA ASP A 474 15.28 7.37 -18.61
C ASP A 474 15.07 8.61 -17.71
N PRO A 475 16.07 9.03 -16.90
CA PRO A 475 15.93 10.10 -15.92
C PRO A 475 16.12 11.51 -16.51
N ALA A 476 16.25 11.67 -17.82
CA ALA A 476 16.52 12.97 -18.46
C ALA A 476 15.48 14.05 -18.11
N ASN A 477 14.22 13.65 -17.93
CA ASN A 477 13.11 14.55 -17.56
C ASN A 477 12.52 14.20 -16.18
N ALA A 478 13.30 13.55 -15.30
CA ALA A 478 12.87 13.19 -13.97
C ALA A 478 12.83 14.42 -13.02
N VAL A 479 11.97 14.34 -12.03
CA VAL A 479 12.05 15.20 -10.85
C VAL A 479 12.75 14.42 -9.75
N ILE A 480 13.78 15.03 -9.17
CA ILE A 480 14.47 14.50 -8.00
C ILE A 480 13.97 15.27 -6.79
N VAL A 481 13.34 14.59 -5.86
CA VAL A 481 12.92 15.16 -4.58
C VAL A 481 13.92 14.72 -3.51
N ILE A 482 14.42 15.66 -2.74
CA ILE A 482 15.34 15.40 -1.63
C ILE A 482 14.72 15.97 -0.36
N VAL A 483 14.52 15.13 0.65
CA VAL A 483 14.07 15.55 1.98
C VAL A 483 15.23 15.37 2.94
N GLY A 484 15.84 16.46 3.41
CA GLY A 484 17.03 16.40 4.25
C GLY A 484 17.58 17.77 4.64
N PRO A 485 18.69 17.83 5.41
CA PRO A 485 19.26 19.09 5.91
C PRO A 485 19.97 19.86 4.80
N LEU A 486 19.29 20.84 4.19
CA LEU A 486 19.75 21.60 3.03
C LEU A 486 21.16 22.16 3.21
N ALA A 487 21.48 22.68 4.39
CA ALA A 487 22.80 23.26 4.65
C ALA A 487 23.95 22.24 4.51
N LYS A 488 23.70 20.95 4.84
CA LYS A 488 24.69 19.87 4.75
C LYS A 488 24.75 19.25 3.35
N ILE A 489 23.60 19.14 2.68
CA ILE A 489 23.50 18.46 1.37
C ILE A 489 23.85 19.37 0.19
N LYS A 490 23.64 20.69 0.28
CA LYS A 490 23.88 21.62 -0.81
C LYS A 490 25.32 21.55 -1.37
N PRO A 491 26.40 21.59 -0.55
CA PRO A 491 27.76 21.44 -1.07
C PRO A 491 28.00 20.12 -1.81
N GLN A 492 27.37 19.02 -1.34
CA GLN A 492 27.49 17.71 -1.97
C GLN A 492 26.80 17.69 -3.35
N LEU A 493 25.63 18.34 -3.46
CA LEU A 493 24.91 18.44 -4.73
C LEU A 493 25.68 19.32 -5.74
N GLU A 494 26.28 20.41 -5.29
CA GLU A 494 27.15 21.28 -6.13
C GLU A 494 28.37 20.51 -6.64
N ALA A 495 28.98 19.65 -5.81
CA ALA A 495 30.12 18.82 -6.18
C ALA A 495 29.81 17.81 -7.30
N ILE A 496 28.57 17.30 -7.38
CA ILE A 496 28.11 16.44 -8.48
C ILE A 496 27.47 17.22 -9.65
N GLY A 497 27.63 18.55 -9.68
CA GLY A 497 27.20 19.39 -10.78
C GLY A 497 25.74 19.92 -10.70
N ILE A 498 25.02 19.64 -9.61
CA ILE A 498 23.65 20.13 -9.40
C ILE A 498 23.70 21.50 -8.71
N LYS A 499 23.49 22.57 -9.49
CA LYS A 499 23.59 23.96 -9.01
C LYS A 499 22.24 24.64 -8.77
N THR A 500 21.19 24.16 -9.45
CA THR A 500 19.85 24.76 -9.36
C THR A 500 18.96 23.87 -8.50
N LEU A 501 18.48 24.42 -7.39
CA LEU A 501 17.58 23.75 -6.46
C LEU A 501 16.28 24.55 -6.37
N GLU A 502 15.15 23.83 -6.44
CA GLU A 502 13.83 24.38 -6.12
C GLU A 502 13.53 24.02 -4.66
N SER A 503 12.83 24.88 -3.92
CA SER A 503 12.38 24.60 -2.55
C SER A 503 10.89 24.26 -2.55
N SER A 504 10.48 23.36 -1.69
CA SER A 504 9.08 23.00 -1.47
C SER A 504 8.80 22.79 0.02
N GLY A 505 7.57 23.10 0.43
CA GLY A 505 7.05 22.66 1.73
C GLY A 505 6.75 21.16 1.76
N PRO A 506 6.44 20.60 2.96
CA PRO A 506 6.20 19.18 3.14
C PRO A 506 4.90 18.68 2.49
N GLU A 507 4.00 19.57 2.08
CA GLU A 507 2.77 19.25 1.36
C GLU A 507 2.86 19.53 -0.16
N GLY A 508 4.04 19.91 -0.66
CA GLY A 508 4.29 20.14 -2.08
C GLY A 508 3.98 21.57 -2.54
N ASP A 509 3.81 22.48 -1.61
CA ASP A 509 3.52 23.93 -1.81
C ASP A 509 4.76 24.81 -1.81
#